data_c38d8bb3074ce5233fb39b62905989cb
#
_entry.id   c38d8bb3074ce5233fb39b62905989cb
#
_cell.length_a   1.000
_cell.length_b   1.000
_cell.length_c   1.000
_cell.angle_alpha   90.00
_cell.angle_beta   90.00
_cell.angle_gamma   90.00
#
_symmetry.space_group_name_H-M   'P 1'
#
loop_
_entity.id
_entity.type
_entity.pdbx_description
1 polymer ?
#
loop_
_entity_poly.entity_id
_entity_poly.type
_entity_poly.pdbx_seq_one_letter_code
_entity_poly.pdbx_strand_id
1 'polypeptide(L)'
;MTAHVTSGTGTLTAHMLEHVVLTMALAPLLVLVGKRLLRFLPTRVARLLVRLGSPPLGWTAFAAVTLATHFTGFYDYAVDHEWAHMLEHTLYLLTAVWFWWPVLGRRWRWSVPYLLAAMPVQAVVGVVLLSSDRLLYEHYRSLADQHRAGALMWFTSSLVMAAALVWAAWDWLRAEERRAVAREVYGR
;
A
#
# COMPACT_ATOMS: atom_id res chain seq x y z
N MET A 1 13.12 38.43 -0.06
CA MET A 1 13.91 37.23 0.37
C MET A 1 12.95 36.33 1.15
N THR A 2 12.15 35.55 0.43
CA THR A 2 11.24 34.56 1.03
C THR A 2 12.04 33.29 1.24
N ALA A 3 12.22 32.90 2.51
CA ALA A 3 12.81 31.64 2.85
C ALA A 3 11.91 30.51 2.29
N HIS A 4 12.38 29.83 1.26
CA HIS A 4 11.81 28.55 0.85
C HIS A 4 12.04 27.58 2.02
N VAL A 5 11.00 27.36 2.81
CA VAL A 5 10.96 26.22 3.73
C VAL A 5 10.85 25.00 2.82
N THR A 6 11.98 24.36 2.59
CA THR A 6 12.02 23.05 1.94
C THR A 6 11.42 22.03 2.90
N SER A 7 10.12 21.79 2.77
CA SER A 7 9.40 20.73 3.48
C SER A 7 9.62 19.34 2.85
N GLY A 8 10.72 19.16 2.14
CA GLY A 8 11.11 17.86 1.59
C GLY A 8 12.38 17.36 2.28
N THR A 9 12.36 16.14 2.77
CA THR A 9 13.56 15.40 3.17
C THR A 9 14.57 15.47 2.01
N GLY A 10 15.76 15.95 2.25
CA GLY A 10 16.72 16.39 1.21
C GLY A 10 17.20 15.31 0.22
N THR A 11 16.61 14.10 0.19
CA THR A 11 16.93 13.01 -0.74
C THR A 11 15.68 12.27 -1.20
N LEU A 12 15.69 11.78 -2.43
CA LEU A 12 14.62 10.94 -2.98
C LEU A 12 14.40 9.66 -2.14
N THR A 13 15.50 9.06 -1.69
CA THR A 13 15.46 7.87 -0.82
C THR A 13 14.65 8.12 0.46
N ALA A 14 14.81 9.27 1.10
CA ALA A 14 14.08 9.59 2.33
C ALA A 14 12.59 9.81 2.04
N HIS A 15 12.22 10.51 0.97
CA HIS A 15 10.82 10.70 0.57
C HIS A 15 10.14 9.35 0.22
N MET A 16 10.83 8.48 -0.53
CA MET A 16 10.29 7.14 -0.83
C MET A 16 10.16 6.26 0.42
N LEU A 17 11.02 6.45 1.41
CA LEU A 17 10.88 5.78 2.71
C LEU A 17 9.58 6.19 3.41
N GLU A 18 9.20 7.47 3.35
CA GLU A 18 7.93 7.96 3.90
C GLU A 18 6.73 7.26 3.24
N HIS A 19 6.71 7.16 1.90
CA HIS A 19 5.65 6.43 1.17
C HIS A 19 5.59 4.96 1.58
N VAL A 20 6.73 4.28 1.70
CA VAL A 20 6.80 2.88 2.12
C VAL A 20 6.30 2.71 3.55
N VAL A 21 6.68 3.59 4.46
CA VAL A 21 6.20 3.56 5.86
C VAL A 21 4.68 3.77 5.92
N LEU A 22 4.14 4.73 5.19
CA LEU A 22 2.70 4.99 5.14
C LEU A 22 1.92 3.78 4.61
N THR A 23 2.39 3.18 3.52
CA THR A 23 1.64 2.15 2.78
C THR A 23 1.88 0.74 3.28
N MET A 24 3.09 0.41 3.72
CA MET A 24 3.51 -0.95 4.09
C MET A 24 3.62 -1.18 5.61
N ALA A 25 3.63 -0.13 6.42
CA ALA A 25 3.66 -0.24 7.88
C ALA A 25 2.42 0.37 8.54
N LEU A 26 2.18 1.68 8.34
CA LEU A 26 1.12 2.40 9.03
C LEU A 26 -0.28 1.93 8.58
N ALA A 27 -0.51 1.79 7.27
CA ALA A 27 -1.80 1.36 6.76
C ALA A 27 -2.23 -0.03 7.25
N PRO A 28 -1.38 -1.10 7.20
CA PRO A 28 -1.70 -2.38 7.82
C PRO A 28 -2.03 -2.29 9.31
N LEU A 29 -1.27 -1.50 10.07
CA LEU A 29 -1.52 -1.28 11.51
C LEU A 29 -2.88 -0.62 11.74
N LEU A 30 -3.20 0.42 10.98
CA LEU A 30 -4.51 1.09 11.05
C LEU A 30 -5.67 0.14 10.73
N VAL A 31 -5.51 -0.77 9.77
CA VAL A 31 -6.51 -1.81 9.48
C VAL A 31 -6.66 -2.76 10.67
N LEU A 32 -5.57 -3.20 11.28
CA LEU A 32 -5.59 -4.11 12.42
C LEU A 32 -6.24 -3.48 13.66
N VAL A 33 -6.01 -2.20 13.91
CA VAL A 33 -6.66 -1.44 14.98
C VAL A 33 -8.12 -1.15 14.61
N GLY A 34 -8.37 -0.65 13.40
CA GLY A 34 -9.70 -0.26 12.91
C GLY A 34 -10.71 -1.41 12.98
N LYS A 35 -10.31 -2.63 12.60
CA LYS A 35 -11.21 -3.79 12.71
C LYS A 35 -11.65 -4.10 14.14
N ARG A 36 -10.81 -3.79 15.15
CA ARG A 36 -11.19 -3.94 16.56
C ARG A 36 -12.18 -2.85 16.99
N LEU A 37 -12.01 -1.65 16.45
CA LEU A 37 -12.88 -0.51 16.75
C LEU A 37 -14.27 -0.63 16.10
N LEU A 38 -14.39 -1.31 14.96
CA LEU A 38 -15.67 -1.53 14.28
C LEU A 38 -16.73 -2.17 15.17
N ARG A 39 -16.33 -3.00 16.15
CA ARG A 39 -17.26 -3.65 17.10
C ARG A 39 -18.00 -2.65 18.01
N PHE A 40 -17.44 -1.45 18.19
CA PHE A 40 -18.03 -0.38 19.00
C PHE A 40 -18.90 0.58 18.20
N LEU A 41 -18.91 0.46 16.87
CA LEU A 41 -19.70 1.31 15.99
C LEU A 41 -21.13 0.78 15.85
N PRO A 42 -22.13 1.68 15.65
CA PRO A 42 -23.47 1.26 15.28
C PRO A 42 -23.44 0.33 14.05
N THR A 43 -24.26 -0.72 14.07
CA THR A 43 -24.28 -1.78 13.03
C THR A 43 -24.47 -1.21 11.60
N ARG A 44 -25.20 -0.10 11.45
CA ARG A 44 -25.41 0.55 10.15
C ARG A 44 -24.10 1.16 9.62
N VAL A 45 -23.35 1.86 10.48
CA VAL A 45 -22.06 2.48 10.14
C VAL A 45 -21.03 1.41 9.83
N ALA A 46 -20.90 0.39 10.69
CA ALA A 46 -19.99 -0.72 10.47
C ALA A 46 -20.26 -1.44 9.14
N ARG A 47 -21.52 -1.70 8.79
CA ARG A 47 -21.91 -2.31 7.51
C ARG A 47 -21.57 -1.42 6.31
N LEU A 48 -21.76 -0.11 6.41
CA LEU A 48 -21.40 0.84 5.35
C LEU A 48 -19.89 0.81 5.10
N LEU A 49 -19.08 0.93 6.14
CA LEU A 49 -17.61 0.87 6.05
C LEU A 49 -17.12 -0.45 5.43
N VAL A 50 -17.72 -1.57 5.83
CA VAL A 50 -17.40 -2.88 5.26
C VAL A 50 -17.79 -2.98 3.78
N ARG A 51 -18.90 -2.36 3.36
CA ARG A 51 -19.32 -2.32 1.94
C ARG A 51 -18.41 -1.43 1.10
N LEU A 52 -18.02 -0.27 1.62
CA LEU A 52 -17.07 0.62 0.95
C LEU A 52 -15.68 -0.04 0.83
N GLY A 53 -15.33 -0.98 1.70
CA GLY A 53 -14.12 -1.79 1.62
C GLY A 53 -14.14 -2.85 0.51
N SER A 54 -14.65 -2.51 -0.68
CA SER A 54 -14.67 -3.39 -1.86
C SER A 54 -13.25 -3.71 -2.34
N PRO A 55 -12.85 -5.00 -2.44
CA PRO A 55 -11.48 -5.35 -2.83
C PRO A 55 -11.05 -4.80 -4.19
N PRO A 56 -11.83 -4.88 -5.27
CA PRO A 56 -11.43 -4.32 -6.56
C PRO A 56 -11.21 -2.80 -6.50
N LEU A 57 -12.09 -2.06 -5.81
CA LEU A 57 -11.95 -0.61 -5.68
C LEU A 57 -10.72 -0.23 -4.86
N GLY A 58 -10.46 -0.92 -3.75
CA GLY A 58 -9.25 -0.67 -2.94
C GLY A 58 -7.97 -0.95 -3.75
N TRP A 59 -7.96 -2.04 -4.50
CA TRP A 59 -6.83 -2.39 -5.39
C TRP A 59 -6.62 -1.35 -6.49
N THR A 60 -7.68 -1.00 -7.22
CA THR A 60 -7.59 -0.04 -8.35
C THR A 60 -7.26 1.36 -7.87
N ALA A 61 -7.82 1.81 -6.75
CA ALA A 61 -7.51 3.12 -6.18
C ALA A 61 -6.04 3.20 -5.74
N PHE A 62 -5.53 2.18 -5.05
CA PHE A 62 -4.14 2.14 -4.62
C PHE A 62 -3.18 2.07 -5.81
N ALA A 63 -3.47 1.21 -6.80
CA ALA A 63 -2.68 1.12 -8.03
C ALA A 63 -2.69 2.44 -8.81
N ALA A 64 -3.86 3.07 -8.97
CA ALA A 64 -4.01 4.33 -9.71
C ALA A 64 -3.25 5.47 -9.02
N VAL A 65 -3.34 5.62 -7.70
CA VAL A 65 -2.58 6.62 -6.95
C VAL A 65 -1.09 6.36 -7.11
N THR A 66 -0.62 5.12 -6.88
CA THR A 66 0.78 4.77 -6.99
C THR A 66 1.35 5.08 -8.38
N LEU A 67 0.65 4.67 -9.44
CA LEU A 67 1.13 4.90 -10.80
C LEU A 67 1.00 6.37 -11.22
N ALA A 68 -0.11 7.03 -10.89
CA ALA A 68 -0.31 8.41 -11.26
C ALA A 68 0.71 9.35 -10.61
N THR A 69 0.99 9.20 -9.32
CA THR A 69 1.96 10.05 -8.64
C THR A 69 3.39 9.86 -9.18
N HIS A 70 3.81 8.63 -9.45
CA HIS A 70 5.18 8.34 -9.87
C HIS A 70 5.44 8.55 -11.36
N PHE A 71 4.43 8.38 -12.24
CA PHE A 71 4.61 8.45 -13.69
C PHE A 71 4.00 9.70 -14.34
N THR A 72 3.59 10.69 -13.54
CA THR A 72 3.17 12.00 -14.05
C THR A 72 3.98 13.10 -13.39
N GLY A 73 3.89 14.32 -13.91
CA GLY A 73 4.54 15.50 -13.31
C GLY A 73 3.96 15.90 -11.95
N PHE A 74 2.99 15.14 -11.40
CA PHE A 74 2.43 15.41 -10.09
C PHE A 74 3.46 15.24 -8.97
N TYR A 75 4.40 14.31 -9.12
CA TYR A 75 5.45 14.08 -8.14
C TYR A 75 6.34 15.33 -7.94
N ASP A 76 6.90 15.88 -9.03
CA ASP A 76 7.72 17.10 -8.96
C ASP A 76 6.89 18.28 -8.42
N TYR A 77 5.62 18.40 -8.85
CA TYR A 77 4.71 19.40 -8.34
C TYR A 77 4.46 19.26 -6.83
N ALA A 78 4.28 18.03 -6.32
CA ALA A 78 4.03 17.78 -4.92
C ALA A 78 5.25 18.12 -4.04
N VAL A 79 6.46 17.85 -4.52
CA VAL A 79 7.69 18.21 -3.79
C VAL A 79 7.85 19.73 -3.64
N ASP A 80 7.39 20.51 -4.64
CA ASP A 80 7.49 21.97 -4.63
C ASP A 80 6.33 22.67 -3.89
N HIS A 81 5.24 21.93 -3.56
CA HIS A 81 4.03 22.50 -2.96
C HIS A 81 3.57 21.69 -1.74
N GLU A 82 3.69 22.26 -0.55
CA GLU A 82 3.36 21.60 0.73
C GLU A 82 1.95 20.99 0.75
N TRP A 83 0.92 21.70 0.27
CA TRP A 83 -0.44 21.17 0.22
C TRP A 83 -0.58 19.94 -0.70
N ALA A 84 0.14 19.92 -1.82
CA ALA A 84 0.12 18.81 -2.77
C ALA A 84 0.86 17.60 -2.19
N HIS A 85 1.97 17.81 -1.49
CA HIS A 85 2.69 16.80 -0.74
C HIS A 85 1.82 16.18 0.38
N MET A 86 1.11 17.01 1.15
CA MET A 86 0.15 16.52 2.14
C MET A 86 -1.00 15.73 1.50
N LEU A 87 -1.50 16.18 0.36
CA LEU A 87 -2.53 15.47 -0.41
C LEU A 87 -2.02 14.12 -0.88
N GLU A 88 -0.81 14.06 -1.43
CA GLU A 88 -0.16 12.84 -1.87
C GLU A 88 -0.08 11.80 -0.74
N HIS A 89 0.50 12.17 0.41
CA HIS A 89 0.63 11.29 1.56
C HIS A 89 -0.74 10.82 2.10
N THR A 90 -1.72 11.72 2.10
CA THR A 90 -3.10 11.38 2.50
C THR A 90 -3.71 10.35 1.54
N LEU A 91 -3.57 10.54 0.23
CA LEU A 91 -4.06 9.61 -0.78
C LEU A 91 -3.36 8.24 -0.66
N TYR A 92 -2.04 8.21 -0.46
CA TYR A 92 -1.31 6.98 -0.21
C TYR A 92 -1.84 6.24 1.02
N LEU A 93 -1.98 6.93 2.14
CA LEU A 93 -2.45 6.30 3.37
C LEU A 93 -3.88 5.77 3.23
N LEU A 94 -4.80 6.58 2.71
CA LEU A 94 -6.20 6.18 2.56
C LEU A 94 -6.38 5.02 1.59
N THR A 95 -5.74 5.07 0.43
CA THR A 95 -5.84 4.00 -0.57
C THR A 95 -5.13 2.74 -0.12
N ALA A 96 -4.02 2.84 0.62
CA ALA A 96 -3.35 1.70 1.24
C ALA A 96 -4.18 1.06 2.35
N VAL A 97 -4.83 1.84 3.23
CA VAL A 97 -5.79 1.30 4.22
C VAL A 97 -6.92 0.55 3.50
N TRP A 98 -7.43 1.11 2.42
CA TRP A 98 -8.46 0.48 1.60
C TRP A 98 -7.97 -0.81 0.93
N PHE A 99 -6.73 -0.79 0.41
CA PHE A 99 -6.06 -1.96 -0.16
C PHE A 99 -5.86 -3.09 0.87
N TRP A 100 -5.38 -2.78 2.08
CA TRP A 100 -5.12 -3.78 3.12
C TRP A 100 -6.38 -4.32 3.81
N TRP A 101 -7.50 -3.61 3.70
CA TRP A 101 -8.75 -3.97 4.38
C TRP A 101 -9.28 -5.38 4.04
N PRO A 102 -9.36 -5.82 2.77
CA PRO A 102 -9.81 -7.17 2.44
C PRO A 102 -8.91 -8.26 3.04
N VAL A 103 -7.62 -8.02 3.06
CA VAL A 103 -6.61 -8.99 3.53
C VAL A 103 -6.65 -9.11 5.05
N LEU A 104 -6.38 -8.02 5.76
CA LEU A 104 -6.16 -8.01 7.21
C LEU A 104 -7.45 -7.78 8.01
N GLY A 105 -8.36 -6.97 7.48
CA GLY A 105 -9.63 -6.61 8.13
C GLY A 105 -10.65 -7.73 8.04
N ARG A 106 -10.95 -8.20 6.84
CA ARG A 106 -12.01 -9.18 6.56
C ARG A 106 -11.53 -10.62 6.46
N ARG A 107 -10.22 -10.88 6.31
CA ARG A 107 -9.67 -12.20 6.00
C ARG A 107 -10.37 -12.82 4.79
N TRP A 108 -10.36 -12.11 3.69
CA TRP A 108 -11.07 -12.49 2.50
C TRP A 108 -10.44 -13.72 1.82
N ARG A 109 -11.26 -14.67 1.41
CA ARG A 109 -10.79 -15.96 0.85
C ARG A 109 -9.95 -15.81 -0.43
N TRP A 110 -10.06 -14.69 -1.14
CA TRP A 110 -9.30 -14.37 -2.35
C TRP A 110 -8.08 -13.47 -2.08
N SER A 111 -7.65 -13.37 -0.81
CA SER A 111 -6.50 -12.52 -0.45
C SER A 111 -5.21 -12.94 -1.15
N VAL A 112 -5.00 -14.25 -1.38
CA VAL A 112 -3.81 -14.75 -2.10
C VAL A 112 -3.74 -14.22 -3.54
N PRO A 113 -4.71 -14.49 -4.44
CA PRO A 113 -4.65 -13.95 -5.80
C PRO A 113 -4.70 -12.43 -5.84
N TYR A 114 -5.36 -11.77 -4.90
CA TYR A 114 -5.41 -10.32 -4.77
C TYR A 114 -4.02 -9.71 -4.53
N LEU A 115 -3.25 -10.28 -3.59
CA LEU A 115 -1.88 -9.86 -3.29
C LEU A 115 -0.93 -10.18 -4.45
N LEU A 116 -1.05 -11.36 -5.07
CA LEU A 116 -0.27 -11.72 -6.24
C LEU A 116 -0.48 -10.73 -7.40
N ALA A 117 -1.72 -10.31 -7.64
CA ALA A 117 -2.03 -9.31 -8.67
C ALA A 117 -1.48 -7.90 -8.34
N ALA A 118 -1.27 -7.58 -7.06
CA ALA A 118 -0.74 -6.29 -6.64
C ALA A 118 0.80 -6.21 -6.71
N MET A 119 1.51 -7.33 -6.59
CA MET A 119 2.97 -7.34 -6.58
C MET A 119 3.61 -6.67 -7.81
N PRO A 120 3.17 -6.90 -9.06
CA PRO A 120 3.73 -6.22 -10.23
C PRO A 120 3.57 -4.70 -10.18
N VAL A 121 2.44 -4.19 -9.68
CA VAL A 121 2.19 -2.75 -9.57
C VAL A 121 3.17 -2.11 -8.59
N GLN A 122 3.43 -2.76 -7.46
CA GLN A 122 4.41 -2.27 -6.48
C GLN A 122 5.85 -2.37 -7.01
N ALA A 123 6.16 -3.45 -7.74
CA ALA A 123 7.48 -3.68 -8.28
C ALA A 123 7.84 -2.70 -9.40
N VAL A 124 6.89 -2.34 -10.27
CA VAL A 124 7.17 -1.56 -11.49
C VAL A 124 7.78 -0.20 -11.17
N VAL A 125 7.28 0.51 -10.16
CA VAL A 125 7.82 1.82 -9.77
C VAL A 125 9.27 1.68 -9.29
N GLY A 126 9.51 0.77 -8.35
CA GLY A 126 10.86 0.54 -7.80
C GLY A 126 11.85 0.08 -8.88
N VAL A 127 11.43 -0.84 -9.76
CA VAL A 127 12.27 -1.35 -10.86
C VAL A 127 12.58 -0.25 -11.87
N VAL A 128 11.60 0.58 -12.26
CA VAL A 128 11.80 1.70 -13.19
C VAL A 128 12.79 2.71 -12.60
N LEU A 129 12.62 3.09 -11.32
CA LEU A 129 13.57 3.99 -10.64
C LEU A 129 14.99 3.40 -10.56
N LEU A 130 15.09 2.09 -10.27
CA LEU A 130 16.36 1.40 -10.12
C LEU A 130 17.10 1.20 -11.46
N SER A 131 16.37 0.96 -12.54
CA SER A 131 16.94 0.59 -13.85
C SER A 131 17.08 1.77 -14.82
N SER A 132 16.57 2.96 -14.50
CA SER A 132 16.64 4.11 -15.37
C SER A 132 18.03 4.77 -15.34
N ASP A 133 18.64 4.95 -16.50
CA ASP A 133 19.88 5.71 -16.68
C ASP A 133 19.67 7.22 -16.72
N ARG A 134 18.42 7.68 -16.54
CA ARG A 134 18.04 9.09 -16.55
C ARG A 134 17.35 9.45 -15.24
N LEU A 135 17.53 10.68 -14.80
CA LEU A 135 16.73 11.23 -13.71
C LEU A 135 15.26 11.30 -14.15
N LEU A 136 14.38 10.73 -13.36
CA LEU A 136 12.93 10.72 -13.63
C LEU A 136 12.22 11.89 -12.95
N TYR A 137 12.84 12.49 -11.94
CA TYR A 137 12.30 13.63 -11.20
C TYR A 137 13.27 14.81 -11.25
N GLU A 138 12.79 15.95 -11.69
CA GLU A 138 13.61 17.15 -11.92
C GLU A 138 14.16 17.77 -10.62
N HIS A 139 13.43 17.58 -9.53
CA HIS A 139 13.81 18.10 -8.22
C HIS A 139 15.10 17.45 -7.67
N TYR A 140 15.29 16.16 -7.94
CA TYR A 140 16.44 15.38 -7.44
C TYR A 140 17.52 15.26 -8.51
N ARG A 141 18.79 15.48 -8.10
CA ARG A 141 19.91 15.56 -9.05
C ARG A 141 20.91 14.42 -8.93
N SER A 142 20.58 13.36 -8.21
CA SER A 142 21.46 12.22 -7.98
C SER A 142 20.87 10.93 -8.51
N LEU A 143 21.44 10.40 -9.60
CA LEU A 143 21.06 9.09 -10.14
C LEU A 143 21.31 7.96 -9.12
N ALA A 144 22.42 8.05 -8.37
CA ALA A 144 22.70 7.08 -7.32
C ALA A 144 21.67 7.10 -6.18
N ASP A 145 21.09 8.27 -5.87
CA ASP A 145 19.99 8.38 -4.90
C ASP A 145 18.69 7.82 -5.47
N GLN A 146 18.38 8.08 -6.75
CA GLN A 146 17.24 7.49 -7.44
C GLN A 146 17.30 5.96 -7.46
N HIS A 147 18.46 5.37 -7.75
CA HIS A 147 18.63 3.92 -7.71
C HIS A 147 18.45 3.36 -6.31
N ARG A 148 18.96 4.04 -5.25
CA ARG A 148 18.74 3.65 -3.86
C ARG A 148 17.26 3.72 -3.46
N ALA A 149 16.58 4.78 -3.86
CA ALA A 149 15.15 4.96 -3.65
C ALA A 149 14.33 3.83 -4.32
N GLY A 150 14.65 3.51 -5.58
CA GLY A 150 14.03 2.39 -6.30
C GLY A 150 14.28 1.04 -5.64
N ALA A 151 15.52 0.77 -5.23
CA ALA A 151 15.87 -0.46 -4.51
C ALA A 151 15.14 -0.57 -3.17
N LEU A 152 15.07 0.52 -2.40
CA LEU A 152 14.32 0.59 -1.15
C LEU A 152 12.84 0.24 -1.35
N MET A 153 12.18 0.91 -2.30
CA MET A 153 10.76 0.68 -2.59
C MET A 153 10.52 -0.76 -3.02
N TRP A 154 11.27 -1.25 -4.00
CA TRP A 154 11.10 -2.59 -4.53
C TRP A 154 11.33 -3.66 -3.46
N PHE A 155 12.47 -3.60 -2.76
CA PHE A 155 12.84 -4.61 -1.77
C PHE A 155 11.87 -4.62 -0.57
N THR A 156 11.61 -3.45 0.02
CA THR A 156 10.78 -3.36 1.23
C THR A 156 9.33 -3.73 0.94
N SER A 157 8.77 -3.23 -0.17
CA SER A 157 7.40 -3.58 -0.57
C SER A 157 7.28 -5.07 -0.90
N SER A 158 8.25 -5.65 -1.60
CA SER A 158 8.27 -7.08 -1.93
C SER A 158 8.34 -7.95 -0.67
N LEU A 159 9.16 -7.57 0.31
CA LEU A 159 9.27 -8.29 1.58
C LEU A 159 7.96 -8.27 2.38
N VAL A 160 7.33 -7.11 2.51
CA VAL A 160 6.05 -6.97 3.23
C VAL A 160 4.94 -7.73 2.51
N MET A 161 4.88 -7.62 1.17
CA MET A 161 3.89 -8.33 0.37
C MET A 161 4.08 -9.84 0.43
N ALA A 162 5.33 -10.33 0.39
CA ALA A 162 5.64 -11.75 0.56
C ALA A 162 5.22 -12.27 1.94
N ALA A 163 5.51 -11.52 3.00
CA ALA A 163 5.07 -11.87 4.36
C ALA A 163 3.54 -11.92 4.47
N ALA A 164 2.85 -10.94 3.89
CA ALA A 164 1.38 -10.92 3.84
C ALA A 164 0.81 -12.09 3.03
N LEU A 165 1.46 -12.44 1.91
CA LEU A 165 1.07 -13.58 1.07
C LEU A 165 1.20 -14.91 1.82
N VAL A 166 2.34 -15.14 2.50
CA VAL A 166 2.56 -16.33 3.33
C VAL A 166 1.50 -16.41 4.44
N TRP A 167 1.24 -15.29 5.12
CA TRP A 167 0.21 -15.24 6.15
C TRP A 167 -1.20 -15.53 5.59
N ALA A 168 -1.56 -14.95 4.45
CA ALA A 168 -2.86 -15.17 3.80
C ALA A 168 -3.04 -16.61 3.33
N ALA A 169 -1.98 -17.22 2.74
CA ALA A 169 -1.98 -18.61 2.33
C ALA A 169 -2.14 -19.54 3.54
N TRP A 170 -1.44 -19.27 4.63
CA TRP A 170 -1.56 -20.03 5.87
C TRP A 170 -2.97 -19.95 6.48
N ASP A 171 -3.54 -18.73 6.54
CA ASP A 171 -4.92 -18.54 7.05
C ASP A 171 -5.96 -19.26 6.18
N TRP A 172 -5.75 -19.25 4.86
CA TRP A 172 -6.60 -19.99 3.91
C TRP A 172 -6.51 -21.50 4.11
N LEU A 173 -5.29 -22.07 4.21
CA LEU A 173 -5.09 -23.51 4.46
C LEU A 173 -5.77 -23.96 5.76
N ARG A 174 -5.57 -23.22 6.84
CA ARG A 174 -6.23 -23.51 8.12
C ARG A 174 -7.76 -23.44 8.04
N ALA A 175 -8.28 -22.49 7.25
CA ALA A 175 -9.72 -22.39 7.05
C ALA A 175 -10.27 -23.58 6.26
N GLU A 176 -9.54 -24.09 5.27
CA GLU A 176 -9.95 -25.26 4.48
C GLU A 176 -9.89 -26.56 5.30
N GLU A 177 -8.85 -26.73 6.11
CA GLU A 177 -8.75 -27.85 7.04
C GLU A 177 -9.95 -27.90 8.00
N ARG A 178 -10.30 -26.77 8.62
CA ARG A 178 -11.50 -26.69 9.50
C ARG A 178 -12.78 -27.04 8.76
N ARG A 179 -12.91 -26.66 7.49
CA ARG A 179 -14.09 -27.00 6.66
C ARG A 179 -14.10 -28.49 6.32
N ALA A 180 -12.95 -29.11 6.06
CA ALA A 180 -12.85 -30.53 5.79
C ALA A 180 -13.29 -31.35 7.02
N VAL A 181 -12.75 -31.04 8.19
CA VAL A 181 -13.12 -31.68 9.45
C VAL A 181 -14.63 -31.51 9.74
N ALA A 182 -15.17 -30.31 9.55
CA ALA A 182 -16.60 -30.07 9.75
C ALA A 182 -17.47 -30.92 8.79
N ARG A 183 -17.07 -31.11 7.55
CA ARG A 183 -17.76 -31.97 6.58
C ARG A 183 -17.74 -33.44 7.00
N GLU A 184 -16.62 -33.93 7.54
CA GLU A 184 -16.50 -35.31 8.03
C GLU A 184 -17.38 -35.56 9.26
N VAL A 185 -17.43 -34.59 10.17
CA VAL A 185 -18.21 -34.73 11.44
C VAL A 185 -19.73 -34.56 11.25
N TYR A 186 -20.12 -33.58 10.40
CA TYR A 186 -21.56 -33.21 10.27
C TYR A 186 -22.17 -33.62 8.92
N GLY A 187 -21.41 -34.19 8.02
CA GLY A 187 -21.88 -34.64 6.70
C GLY A 187 -22.29 -36.10 6.63
N ARG A 188 -22.44 -36.77 7.81
CA ARG A 188 -22.95 -38.15 7.94
C ARG A 188 -24.43 -38.15 8.28
#